data_86e1172491fc98e9baa6a29efe4eed8c
#
_entry.id   86e1172491fc98e9baa6a29efe4eed8c
#
_cell.length_a   1.000
_cell.length_b   1.000
_cell.length_c   1.000
_cell.angle_alpha   90.00
_cell.angle_beta   90.00
_cell.angle_gamma   90.00
#
_symmetry.space_group_name_H-M   'P 1'
#
loop_
_entity.id
_entity.type
_entity.pdbx_description
1 polymer ?
#
loop_
_entity_poly.entity_id
_entity_poly.type
_entity_poly.pdbx_seq_one_letter_code
_entity_poly.pdbx_strand_id
1 'polypeptide(L)'
;ACLVGSEMCIRDSFYTEFAMEVPDNWNWDKVWNVPLDEFMQIIDNSLEKGYTISWGTDVSEKGFSRTKGLGIVPEADLEGMQGTEAEKWGKLTQKEKDEALYKFDKPGRERTVTQELRQKGYDNYETTDDHGMQIVGTATDQNGTPYYKVKNSWNTTGPYDGYWYFSRPFVAYKTMTVLVNKNAVPKAILKKIGVK
;
A
#
# COMPACT_ATOMS: atom_id res chain seq x y z
N ALA A 1 -8.03 13.02 -15.10
CA ALA A 1 -7.21 12.18 -14.23
C ALA A 1 -6.48 13.05 -13.21
N CYS A 2 -6.17 12.49 -12.07
CA CYS A 2 -5.40 13.17 -11.03
C CYS A 2 -4.37 12.17 -10.50
N LEU A 3 -3.10 12.50 -10.61
CA LEU A 3 -2.02 11.69 -10.08
C LEU A 3 -1.74 12.15 -8.65
N VAL A 4 -1.78 11.24 -7.70
CA VAL A 4 -1.68 11.53 -6.27
C VAL A 4 -0.67 10.60 -5.62
N GLY A 5 0.18 11.15 -4.76
CA GLY A 5 1.07 10.43 -3.87
C GLY A 5 0.90 10.90 -2.43
N SER A 6 1.30 10.09 -1.49
CA SER A 6 1.41 10.47 -0.08
C SER A 6 2.87 10.38 0.30
N GLU A 7 3.58 11.45 0.03
CA GLU A 7 5.02 11.39 0.08
C GLU A 7 5.66 12.73 0.32
N MET A 8 6.76 12.72 0.58
CA MET A 8 7.91 11.88 0.88
C MET A 8 9.17 12.68 0.98
N CYS A 9 9.35 13.75 0.53
CA CYS A 9 10.57 14.50 0.73
C CYS A 9 10.39 15.71 1.63
N ILE A 10 9.16 16.16 1.84
CA ILE A 10 8.96 17.41 2.57
C ILE A 10 7.61 17.38 3.26
N ARG A 11 7.58 17.09 4.55
CA ARG A 11 6.39 17.25 5.41
C ARG A 11 5.73 18.63 5.30
N ASP A 12 6.50 19.62 4.90
CA ASP A 12 6.07 21.02 4.79
C ASP A 12 5.38 21.35 3.46
N SER A 13 5.25 20.38 2.53
CA SER A 13 4.70 20.62 1.19
C SER A 13 3.48 19.79 0.83
N PHE A 14 2.69 19.38 1.80
CA PHE A 14 1.38 18.80 1.47
C PHE A 14 0.55 19.79 0.65
N TYR A 15 -0.27 19.22 -0.24
CA TYR A 15 -1.16 19.94 -1.17
C TYR A 15 -0.44 20.72 -2.27
N THR A 16 0.83 20.38 -2.53
CA THR A 16 1.60 20.89 -3.67
C THR A 16 1.94 19.79 -4.66
N GLU A 17 2.28 20.16 -5.88
CA GLU A 17 2.84 19.24 -6.86
C GLU A 17 4.35 19.10 -6.66
N PHE A 18 4.85 17.88 -6.75
CA PHE A 18 6.27 17.59 -6.80
C PHE A 18 6.55 16.47 -7.81
N ALA A 19 7.75 16.44 -8.36
CA ALA A 19 8.22 15.32 -9.17
C ALA A 19 8.81 14.26 -8.23
N MET A 20 8.29 13.04 -8.30
CA MET A 20 8.83 11.93 -7.51
C MET A 20 10.18 11.50 -8.12
N GLU A 21 11.24 11.57 -7.33
CA GLU A 21 12.60 11.26 -7.76
C GLU A 21 12.89 9.74 -7.68
N VAL A 22 12.21 8.98 -8.50
CA VAL A 22 12.41 7.53 -8.66
C VAL A 22 12.81 7.19 -10.09
N PRO A 23 13.57 6.10 -10.33
CA PRO A 23 14.06 5.74 -11.65
C PRO A 23 12.94 5.61 -12.71
N ASP A 24 11.77 5.14 -12.32
CA ASP A 24 10.64 4.93 -13.22
C ASP A 24 9.96 6.24 -13.65
N ASN A 25 10.16 7.33 -12.93
CA ASN A 25 9.67 8.67 -13.30
C ASN A 25 10.67 9.41 -14.22
N TRP A 26 11.09 8.76 -15.31
CA TRP A 26 12.04 9.32 -16.27
C TRP A 26 11.58 10.61 -16.96
N ASN A 27 10.26 10.85 -17.00
CA ASN A 27 9.65 12.05 -17.59
C ASN A 27 9.47 13.21 -16.59
N TRP A 28 9.85 13.00 -15.32
CA TRP A 28 9.67 13.98 -14.24
C TRP A 28 8.21 14.42 -14.05
N ASP A 29 7.28 13.49 -14.26
CA ASP A 29 5.87 13.76 -14.05
C ASP A 29 5.59 14.13 -12.60
N LYS A 30 4.71 15.13 -12.43
CA LYS A 30 4.38 15.64 -11.11
C LYS A 30 3.15 14.93 -10.53
N VAL A 31 3.20 14.75 -9.23
CA VAL A 31 2.10 14.22 -8.42
C VAL A 31 1.67 15.22 -7.36
N TRP A 32 0.41 15.19 -6.99
CA TRP A 32 -0.09 15.94 -5.83
C TRP A 32 0.29 15.23 -4.55
N ASN A 33 0.96 15.90 -3.63
CA ASN A 33 1.30 15.37 -2.33
C ASN A 33 0.17 15.59 -1.33
N VAL A 34 -0.32 14.53 -0.71
CA VAL A 34 -1.36 14.60 0.32
C VAL A 34 -0.99 13.75 1.55
N PRO A 35 -1.49 14.09 2.75
CA PRO A 35 -1.31 13.24 3.93
C PRO A 35 -1.82 11.82 3.71
N LEU A 36 -1.24 10.83 4.40
CA LEU A 36 -1.56 9.41 4.24
C LEU A 36 -3.04 9.10 4.46
N ASP A 37 -3.66 9.71 5.44
CA ASP A 37 -5.09 9.52 5.73
C ASP A 37 -5.98 10.04 4.60
N GLU A 38 -5.67 11.19 4.02
CA GLU A 38 -6.36 11.73 2.86
C GLU A 38 -6.08 10.92 1.59
N PHE A 39 -4.85 10.41 1.45
CA PHE A 39 -4.49 9.51 0.38
C PHE A 39 -5.33 8.22 0.39
N MET A 40 -5.45 7.57 1.56
CA MET A 40 -6.30 6.40 1.72
C MET A 40 -7.77 6.72 1.51
N GLN A 41 -8.23 7.90 1.93
CA GLN A 41 -9.58 8.38 1.67
C GLN A 41 -9.87 8.57 0.17
N ILE A 42 -8.91 9.02 -0.61
CA ILE A 42 -9.04 9.14 -2.08
C ILE A 42 -9.26 7.76 -2.71
N ILE A 43 -8.49 6.76 -2.27
CA ILE A 43 -8.61 5.38 -2.75
C ILE A 43 -10.01 4.83 -2.44
N ASP A 44 -10.43 4.90 -1.18
CA ASP A 44 -11.72 4.39 -0.73
C ASP A 44 -12.88 5.08 -1.46
N ASN A 45 -12.87 6.41 -1.51
CA ASN A 45 -13.92 7.19 -2.17
C ASN A 45 -13.98 6.93 -3.70
N SER A 46 -12.84 6.61 -4.33
CA SER A 46 -12.82 6.23 -5.73
C SER A 46 -13.58 4.92 -5.95
N LEU A 47 -13.32 3.92 -5.14
CA LEU A 47 -13.98 2.61 -5.23
C LEU A 47 -15.48 2.72 -4.88
N GLU A 48 -15.85 3.46 -3.85
CA GLU A 48 -17.25 3.72 -3.47
C GLU A 48 -18.05 4.37 -4.60
N LYS A 49 -17.41 5.25 -5.38
CA LYS A 49 -18.01 5.89 -6.57
C LYS A 49 -17.95 5.04 -7.84
N GLY A 50 -17.46 3.81 -7.78
CA GLY A 50 -17.36 2.89 -8.91
C GLY A 50 -16.21 3.17 -9.86
N TYR A 51 -15.20 3.96 -9.46
CA TYR A 51 -14.00 4.18 -10.24
C TYR A 51 -12.89 3.19 -9.83
N THR A 52 -12.17 2.69 -10.80
CA THR A 52 -10.94 1.95 -10.59
C THR A 52 -9.74 2.90 -10.54
N ILE A 53 -8.61 2.42 -10.03
CA ILE A 53 -7.44 3.23 -9.72
C ILE A 53 -6.21 2.58 -10.36
N SER A 54 -5.47 3.33 -11.19
CA SER A 54 -4.13 2.88 -11.58
C SER A 54 -3.18 3.08 -10.39
N TRP A 55 -2.41 2.06 -10.08
CA TRP A 55 -1.68 1.93 -8.83
C TRP A 55 -0.22 1.55 -9.08
N GLY A 56 0.69 2.45 -8.75
CA GLY A 56 2.13 2.21 -8.70
C GLY A 56 2.55 1.80 -7.29
N THR A 57 3.27 0.71 -7.17
CA THR A 57 3.61 0.10 -5.88
C THR A 57 4.86 -0.75 -5.92
N ASP A 58 5.37 -1.09 -4.75
CA ASP A 58 6.43 -2.06 -4.55
C ASP A 58 5.85 -3.47 -4.38
N VAL A 59 6.33 -4.41 -5.19
CA VAL A 59 6.02 -5.85 -5.09
C VAL A 59 7.27 -6.72 -4.93
N SER A 60 8.45 -6.12 -4.87
CA SER A 60 9.73 -6.82 -4.72
C SER A 60 10.07 -7.12 -3.26
N GLU A 61 9.08 -7.53 -2.47
CA GLU A 61 9.23 -7.78 -1.05
C GLU A 61 8.59 -9.09 -0.56
N LYS A 62 8.96 -9.50 0.67
CA LYS A 62 8.46 -10.73 1.31
C LYS A 62 6.95 -10.73 1.54
N GLY A 63 6.37 -9.55 1.75
CA GLY A 63 4.92 -9.38 1.97
C GLY A 63 4.07 -9.61 0.74
N PHE A 64 4.66 -9.67 -0.45
CA PHE A 64 3.96 -9.97 -1.70
C PHE A 64 4.12 -11.44 -2.09
N SER A 65 3.04 -12.19 -2.08
CA SER A 65 3.03 -13.59 -2.49
C SER A 65 2.34 -13.81 -3.83
N ARG A 66 3.14 -14.14 -4.86
CA ARG A 66 2.61 -14.50 -6.19
C ARG A 66 1.74 -15.76 -6.14
N THR A 67 2.17 -16.77 -5.39
CA THR A 67 1.51 -18.08 -5.31
C THR A 67 0.24 -18.08 -4.49
N LYS A 68 0.14 -17.18 -3.51
CA LYS A 68 -1.04 -17.04 -2.65
C LYS A 68 -1.98 -15.91 -3.11
N GLY A 69 -1.54 -15.08 -4.04
CA GLY A 69 -2.32 -13.94 -4.53
C GLY A 69 -2.60 -12.89 -3.45
N LEU A 70 -1.67 -12.69 -2.53
CA LEU A 70 -1.82 -11.82 -1.37
C LEU A 70 -0.66 -10.84 -1.22
N GLY A 71 -0.97 -9.64 -0.73
CA GLY A 71 -0.01 -8.65 -0.25
C GLY A 71 -0.36 -8.24 1.19
N ILE A 72 0.59 -8.40 2.11
CA ILE A 72 0.43 -8.10 3.55
C ILE A 72 1.68 -7.44 4.12
N VAL A 73 1.53 -6.72 5.21
CA VAL A 73 2.63 -6.13 5.98
C VAL A 73 2.57 -6.65 7.42
N PRO A 74 3.10 -7.85 7.68
CA PRO A 74 3.01 -8.45 9.00
C PRO A 74 3.70 -7.61 10.07
N GLU A 75 3.12 -7.60 11.27
CA GLU A 75 3.75 -7.01 12.44
C GLU A 75 4.89 -7.94 12.91
N ALA A 76 6.12 -7.47 12.76
CA ALA A 76 7.31 -8.23 13.13
C ALA A 76 7.72 -8.03 14.59
N ASP A 77 7.20 -6.99 15.25
CA ASP A 77 7.63 -6.58 16.57
C ASP A 77 6.84 -7.29 17.68
N LEU A 78 7.54 -7.53 18.79
CA LEU A 78 7.02 -8.15 20.02
C LEU A 78 6.00 -7.28 20.77
N GLU A 79 5.73 -6.05 20.31
CA GLU A 79 4.76 -5.15 20.90
C GLU A 79 3.36 -5.78 20.85
N GLY A 80 2.91 -6.26 21.99
CA GLY A 80 1.62 -6.93 22.14
C GLY A 80 1.68 -8.45 22.34
N MET A 81 2.84 -9.10 22.18
CA MET A 81 3.04 -10.46 22.66
C MET A 81 3.38 -10.45 24.15
N GLN A 82 2.73 -11.31 24.94
CA GLN A 82 2.97 -11.42 26.37
C GLN A 82 3.31 -12.84 26.79
N GLY A 83 4.10 -12.97 27.87
CA GLY A 83 4.39 -14.25 28.50
C GLY A 83 5.19 -15.21 27.62
N THR A 84 4.77 -16.46 27.61
CA THR A 84 5.46 -17.57 26.94
C THR A 84 5.53 -17.44 25.41
N GLU A 85 4.62 -16.71 24.77
CA GLU A 85 4.64 -16.48 23.33
C GLU A 85 5.76 -15.51 22.95
N ALA A 86 5.91 -14.40 23.69
CA ALA A 86 7.01 -13.45 23.49
C ALA A 86 8.37 -14.11 23.69
N GLU A 87 8.48 -14.97 24.69
CA GLU A 87 9.71 -15.72 24.97
C GLU A 87 10.06 -16.71 23.85
N LYS A 88 9.08 -17.45 23.34
CA LYS A 88 9.26 -18.36 22.21
C LYS A 88 9.67 -17.61 20.95
N TRP A 89 8.97 -16.50 20.65
CA TRP A 89 9.27 -15.65 19.48
C TRP A 89 10.67 -15.04 19.56
N GLY A 90 11.09 -14.60 20.76
CA GLY A 90 12.42 -14.05 21.00
C GLY A 90 13.56 -15.05 20.75
N LYS A 91 13.31 -16.35 20.88
CA LYS A 91 14.29 -17.42 20.64
C LYS A 91 14.42 -17.82 19.17
N LEU A 92 13.48 -17.40 18.30
CA LEU A 92 13.53 -17.74 16.88
C LEU A 92 14.63 -16.96 16.17
N THR A 93 15.27 -17.60 15.21
CA THR A 93 16.16 -16.94 14.25
C THR A 93 15.36 -16.03 13.34
N GLN A 94 16.02 -15.07 12.69
CA GLN A 94 15.34 -14.17 11.75
C GLN A 94 14.65 -14.96 10.63
N LYS A 95 15.26 -16.02 10.13
CA LYS A 95 14.67 -16.89 9.10
C LYS A 95 13.38 -17.56 9.57
N GLU A 96 13.37 -18.10 10.79
CA GLU A 96 12.17 -18.75 11.35
C GLU A 96 11.04 -17.73 11.60
N LYS A 97 11.38 -16.51 12.02
CA LYS A 97 10.42 -15.40 12.13
C LYS A 97 9.82 -15.05 10.78
N ASP A 98 10.66 -14.89 9.77
CA ASP A 98 10.20 -14.61 8.41
C ASP A 98 9.31 -15.73 7.87
N GLU A 99 9.70 -16.99 8.03
CA GLU A 99 8.89 -18.13 7.62
C GLU A 99 7.52 -18.17 8.31
N ALA A 100 7.45 -17.80 9.58
CA ALA A 100 6.20 -17.74 10.32
C ALA A 100 5.30 -16.56 9.88
N LEU A 101 5.88 -15.37 9.69
CA LEU A 101 5.17 -14.16 9.31
C LEU A 101 4.63 -14.20 7.87
N TYR A 102 5.42 -14.75 6.94
CA TYR A 102 5.11 -14.78 5.51
C TYR A 102 4.61 -16.13 5.00
N LYS A 103 4.01 -16.93 5.88
CA LYS A 103 3.44 -18.22 5.52
C LYS A 103 2.14 -18.11 4.70
N PHE A 104 1.41 -17.03 4.87
CA PHE A 104 0.15 -16.73 4.16
C PHE A 104 -0.93 -17.83 4.26
N ASP A 105 -0.98 -18.56 5.33
CA ASP A 105 -1.97 -19.65 5.55
C ASP A 105 -3.18 -19.20 6.36
N LYS A 106 -3.08 -18.10 7.07
CA LYS A 106 -4.16 -17.48 7.85
C LYS A 106 -3.91 -15.98 8.02
N PRO A 107 -4.97 -15.17 8.23
CA PRO A 107 -4.81 -13.76 8.60
C PRO A 107 -3.99 -13.63 9.89
N GLY A 108 -3.02 -12.71 9.87
CA GLY A 108 -2.19 -12.36 11.00
C GLY A 108 -2.37 -10.89 11.39
N ARG A 109 -1.65 -10.48 12.44
CA ARG A 109 -1.55 -9.06 12.78
C ARG A 109 -0.66 -8.34 11.77
N GLU A 110 -1.08 -7.16 11.38
CA GLU A 110 -0.32 -6.31 10.47
C GLU A 110 0.09 -5.02 11.16
N ARG A 111 1.16 -4.41 10.66
CA ARG A 111 1.69 -3.13 11.16
C ARG A 111 0.65 -2.03 11.05
N THR A 112 0.59 -1.17 12.06
CA THR A 112 -0.07 0.13 11.93
C THR A 112 0.83 1.05 11.13
N VAL A 113 0.38 1.40 9.92
CA VAL A 113 1.14 2.26 9.03
C VAL A 113 0.86 3.73 9.34
N THR A 114 1.91 4.46 9.72
CA THR A 114 1.88 5.90 9.93
C THR A 114 2.58 6.63 8.79
N GLN A 115 2.38 7.95 8.70
CA GLN A 115 3.10 8.78 7.74
C GLN A 115 4.63 8.67 7.93
N GLU A 116 5.09 8.59 9.19
CA GLU A 116 6.50 8.45 9.53
C GLU A 116 7.08 7.11 9.08
N LEU A 117 6.34 6.02 9.31
CA LEU A 117 6.77 4.69 8.88
C LEU A 117 6.88 4.62 7.36
N ARG A 118 5.89 5.16 6.67
CA ARG A 118 5.88 5.25 5.21
C ARG A 118 7.05 6.08 4.70
N GLN A 119 7.30 7.26 5.27
CA GLN A 119 8.43 8.11 4.93
C GLN A 119 9.77 7.37 5.11
N LYS A 120 9.95 6.72 6.26
CA LYS A 120 11.15 5.93 6.53
C LYS A 120 11.39 4.83 5.51
N GLY A 121 10.31 4.11 5.11
CA GLY A 121 10.40 3.03 4.12
C GLY A 121 10.85 3.55 2.74
N TYR A 122 10.47 4.77 2.39
CA TYR A 122 10.95 5.42 1.19
C TYR A 122 12.41 5.88 1.30
N ASP A 123 12.74 6.58 2.38
CA ASP A 123 14.08 7.17 2.59
C ASP A 123 15.18 6.11 2.64
N ASN A 124 14.86 4.92 3.12
CA ASN A 124 15.82 3.81 3.24
C ASN A 124 15.71 2.75 2.13
N TYR A 125 14.92 3.03 1.09
CA TYR A 125 14.67 2.14 -0.04
C TYR A 125 14.04 0.78 0.32
N GLU A 126 13.31 0.70 1.42
CA GLU A 126 12.43 -0.45 1.74
C GLU A 126 11.16 -0.43 0.89
N THR A 127 10.84 0.70 0.29
CA THR A 127 9.72 0.85 -0.65
C THR A 127 10.24 1.48 -1.93
N THR A 128 10.04 0.78 -3.05
CA THR A 128 10.48 1.20 -4.38
C THR A 128 9.31 1.23 -5.35
N ASP A 129 9.43 1.96 -6.46
CA ASP A 129 8.43 1.96 -7.53
C ASP A 129 8.84 0.94 -8.58
N ASP A 130 8.27 -0.25 -8.53
CA ASP A 130 8.69 -1.35 -9.40
C ASP A 130 7.55 -2.06 -10.14
N HIS A 131 6.29 -1.74 -9.84
CA HIS A 131 5.18 -2.43 -10.49
C HIS A 131 3.88 -1.60 -10.56
N GLY A 132 3.25 -1.66 -11.74
CA GLY A 132 1.95 -1.03 -12.01
C GLY A 132 0.81 -2.05 -12.06
N MET A 133 -0.26 -1.80 -11.32
CA MET A 133 -1.48 -2.61 -11.28
C MET A 133 -2.74 -1.74 -11.27
N GLN A 134 -3.91 -2.37 -11.13
CA GLN A 134 -5.18 -1.65 -11.04
C GLN A 134 -6.00 -2.11 -9.84
N ILE A 135 -6.28 -1.21 -8.91
CA ILE A 135 -7.24 -1.47 -7.82
C ILE A 135 -8.64 -1.38 -8.41
N VAL A 136 -9.42 -2.47 -8.27
CA VAL A 136 -10.73 -2.61 -8.91
C VAL A 136 -11.89 -2.78 -7.94
N GLY A 137 -11.60 -2.95 -6.65
CA GLY A 137 -12.65 -3.14 -5.64
C GLY A 137 -12.08 -3.41 -4.25
N THR A 138 -12.97 -3.75 -3.35
CA THR A 138 -12.67 -4.14 -1.98
C THR A 138 -13.07 -5.59 -1.72
N ALA A 139 -12.50 -6.18 -0.69
CA ALA A 139 -12.84 -7.50 -0.17
C ALA A 139 -12.64 -7.53 1.34
N THR A 140 -13.12 -8.57 1.99
CA THR A 140 -12.84 -8.85 3.41
C THR A 140 -12.43 -10.30 3.57
N ASP A 141 -11.54 -10.57 4.51
CA ASP A 141 -11.22 -11.94 4.90
C ASP A 141 -12.28 -12.53 5.85
N GLN A 142 -12.06 -13.77 6.29
CA GLN A 142 -12.96 -14.47 7.20
C GLN A 142 -13.07 -13.84 8.60
N ASN A 143 -12.18 -12.93 8.95
CA ASN A 143 -12.20 -12.18 10.21
C ASN A 143 -12.81 -10.78 10.04
N GLY A 144 -13.21 -10.41 8.81
CA GLY A 144 -13.71 -9.07 8.48
C GLY A 144 -12.60 -8.05 8.23
N THR A 145 -11.34 -8.47 8.11
CA THR A 145 -10.23 -7.56 7.78
C THR A 145 -10.37 -7.05 6.34
N PRO A 146 -10.26 -5.73 6.11
CA PRO A 146 -10.44 -5.16 4.79
C PRO A 146 -9.20 -5.36 3.90
N TYR A 147 -9.48 -5.68 2.63
CA TYR A 147 -8.50 -5.81 1.55
C TYR A 147 -8.94 -5.02 0.32
N TYR A 148 -8.00 -4.67 -0.53
CA TYR A 148 -8.26 -4.20 -1.89
C TYR A 148 -8.09 -5.34 -2.88
N LYS A 149 -9.06 -5.48 -3.79
CA LYS A 149 -8.98 -6.38 -4.94
C LYS A 149 -8.26 -5.67 -6.07
N VAL A 150 -7.21 -6.28 -6.57
CA VAL A 150 -6.32 -5.68 -7.57
C VAL A 150 -6.18 -6.59 -8.78
N LYS A 151 -6.34 -6.03 -9.98
CA LYS A 151 -6.02 -6.71 -11.24
C LYS A 151 -4.56 -6.45 -11.58
N ASN A 152 -3.81 -7.53 -11.70
CA ASN A 152 -2.43 -7.49 -12.15
C ASN A 152 -2.32 -7.60 -13.68
N SER A 153 -1.21 -7.13 -14.25
CA SER A 153 -0.90 -7.21 -15.67
C SER A 153 -0.43 -8.58 -16.13
N TRP A 154 -0.39 -9.59 -15.26
CA TRP A 154 0.13 -10.93 -15.55
C TRP A 154 -0.93 -11.93 -16.06
N ASN A 155 -1.86 -11.45 -16.89
CA ASN A 155 -2.93 -12.24 -17.47
C ASN A 155 -3.81 -12.91 -16.40
N THR A 156 -4.09 -14.22 -16.53
CA THR A 156 -4.90 -15.03 -15.59
C THR A 156 -4.02 -15.84 -14.62
N THR A 157 -2.76 -15.47 -14.45
CA THR A 157 -1.86 -16.16 -13.51
C THR A 157 -2.29 -15.96 -12.06
N GLY A 158 -1.83 -16.88 -11.20
CA GLY A 158 -2.15 -16.85 -9.77
C GLY A 158 -3.46 -17.56 -9.41
N PRO A 159 -3.78 -17.67 -8.11
CA PRO A 159 -4.89 -18.48 -7.62
C PRO A 159 -6.27 -17.84 -7.86
N TYR A 160 -6.34 -16.60 -8.31
CA TYR A 160 -7.56 -15.81 -8.48
C TYR A 160 -7.67 -15.21 -9.88
N ASP A 161 -7.30 -15.93 -10.93
CA ASP A 161 -7.45 -15.54 -12.34
C ASP A 161 -6.86 -14.16 -12.67
N GLY A 162 -5.64 -13.90 -12.18
CA GLY A 162 -4.93 -12.63 -12.40
C GLY A 162 -5.35 -11.51 -11.46
N TYR A 163 -6.07 -11.83 -10.40
CA TYR A 163 -6.33 -10.91 -9.32
C TYR A 163 -5.49 -11.24 -8.08
N TRP A 164 -5.20 -10.22 -7.29
CA TRP A 164 -4.55 -10.29 -6.00
C TRP A 164 -5.35 -9.52 -4.96
N TYR A 165 -5.14 -9.86 -3.69
CA TYR A 165 -5.76 -9.16 -2.57
C TYR A 165 -4.66 -8.55 -1.70
N PHE A 166 -4.68 -7.23 -1.57
CA PHE A 166 -3.72 -6.49 -0.77
C PHE A 166 -4.40 -5.94 0.46
N SER A 167 -3.80 -6.17 1.63
CA SER A 167 -4.32 -5.60 2.86
C SER A 167 -4.28 -4.08 2.83
N ARG A 168 -5.14 -3.44 3.61
CA ARG A 168 -5.13 -1.97 3.74
C ARG A 168 -3.77 -1.45 4.23
N PRO A 169 -3.08 -2.07 5.23
CA PRO A 169 -1.73 -1.70 5.61
C PRO A 169 -0.71 -1.82 4.46
N PHE A 170 -0.80 -2.86 3.62
CA PHE A 170 0.09 -2.98 2.47
C PHE A 170 -0.06 -1.79 1.51
N VAL A 171 -1.29 -1.48 1.13
CA VAL A 171 -1.56 -0.35 0.24
C VAL A 171 -1.13 0.97 0.87
N ALA A 172 -1.39 1.18 2.16
CA ALA A 172 -0.93 2.37 2.87
C ALA A 172 0.60 2.49 2.92
N TYR A 173 1.33 1.38 3.03
CA TYR A 173 2.79 1.39 3.19
C TYR A 173 3.53 1.39 1.85
N LYS A 174 3.12 0.55 0.91
CA LYS A 174 3.89 0.22 -0.29
C LYS A 174 3.45 0.92 -1.57
N THR A 175 2.38 1.71 -1.51
CA THR A 175 1.98 2.51 -2.66
C THR A 175 2.94 3.66 -2.91
N MET A 176 3.39 3.81 -4.14
CA MET A 176 4.13 4.99 -4.58
C MET A 176 3.18 6.08 -5.07
N THR A 177 2.39 5.77 -6.08
CA THR A 177 1.44 6.71 -6.67
C THR A 177 0.10 6.05 -7.00
N VAL A 178 -0.93 6.87 -7.12
CA VAL A 178 -2.21 6.47 -7.71
C VAL A 178 -2.65 7.48 -8.76
N LEU A 179 -3.18 6.96 -9.87
CA LEU A 179 -3.87 7.78 -10.85
C LEU A 179 -5.37 7.53 -10.72
N VAL A 180 -6.10 8.56 -10.34
CA VAL A 180 -7.54 8.50 -10.05
C VAL A 180 -8.35 9.41 -10.97
N ASN A 181 -9.65 9.12 -11.11
CA ASN A 181 -10.57 10.04 -11.73
C ASN A 181 -10.78 11.25 -10.80
N LYS A 182 -10.65 12.47 -11.33
CA LYS A 182 -10.84 13.70 -10.54
C LYS A 182 -12.18 13.74 -9.80
N ASN A 183 -13.24 13.25 -10.42
CA ASN A 183 -14.58 13.22 -9.81
C ASN A 183 -14.67 12.26 -8.60
N ALA A 184 -13.72 11.37 -8.46
CA ALA A 184 -13.61 10.46 -7.33
C ALA A 184 -12.90 11.08 -6.11
N VAL A 185 -12.10 12.11 -6.31
CA VAL A 185 -11.41 12.78 -5.22
C VAL A 185 -12.42 13.57 -4.37
N PRO A 186 -12.38 13.47 -3.02
CA PRO A 186 -13.21 14.27 -2.14
C PRO A 186 -13.07 15.78 -2.42
N LYS A 187 -14.20 16.50 -2.48
CA LYS A 187 -14.20 17.94 -2.81
C LYS A 187 -13.32 18.77 -1.86
N ALA A 188 -13.25 18.38 -0.59
CA ALA A 188 -12.39 19.06 0.38
C ALA A 188 -10.91 18.96 0.00
N ILE A 189 -10.48 17.79 -0.47
CA ILE A 189 -9.09 17.55 -0.90
C ILE A 189 -8.81 18.27 -2.21
N LEU A 190 -9.74 18.22 -3.19
CA LEU A 190 -9.60 18.99 -4.44
C LEU A 190 -9.40 20.48 -4.18
N LYS A 191 -10.15 21.03 -3.21
CA LYS A 191 -10.00 22.44 -2.82
C LYS A 191 -8.62 22.75 -2.24
N LYS A 192 -8.05 21.83 -1.43
CA LYS A 192 -6.73 22.00 -0.82
C LYS A 192 -5.60 21.97 -1.86
N ILE A 193 -5.71 21.09 -2.86
CA ILE A 193 -4.74 20.99 -3.96
C ILE A 193 -5.01 21.97 -5.11
N GLY A 194 -6.03 22.80 -5.02
CA GLY A 194 -6.34 23.83 -6.03
C GLY A 194 -6.87 23.31 -7.37
N VAL A 195 -7.31 22.06 -7.44
CA VAL A 195 -7.87 21.44 -8.65
C VAL A 195 -9.38 21.76 -8.75
N LYS A 196 -9.79 22.40 -9.86
CA LYS A 196 -11.17 22.78 -10.15
C LYS A 196 -11.95 21.68 -10.89
#